data_2b5cf05f61561483e44090a6b6ae6393
#
_entry.id   2b5cf05f61561483e44090a6b6ae6393
#
_cell.length_a   1.000
_cell.length_b   1.000
_cell.length_c   1.000
_cell.angle_alpha   90.00
_cell.angle_beta   90.00
_cell.angle_gamma   90.00
#
_symmetry.space_group_name_H-M   'P 1'
#
loop_
_entity.id
_entity.type
_entity.pdbx_description
1 polymer ?
#
loop_
_entity_poly.entity_id
_entity_poly.type
_entity_poly.pdbx_seq_one_letter_code
_entity_poly.pdbx_strand_id
1 'polypeptide(L)'
;MPLWEPGTDVEPRIIDLFAGPGGLDVGATWLGIPATGIELDTNACATRAQAGLDTVQGDVRDFDPDDFPDATVLTGGPPCQTFTVAGKGSGRKSLDEVILGVKEMVERPEACTHRGKFADDRTELVLEPLRWALLALRDDRPFEAIVLEQVPAVLPVWSAFQEVLSERGYGVDVGVLRSEEFGVPQTRRRAILIARFGDANVKLPSPTHRSFRKGEPNQTAIGLRPWVSMGQALDRGTTFTVVSNYGSGGDPRNRGERHSDEPSATVTGKIMRNRLRLSNGRWSRLTHQEAGKLQTFPFDFPWSGSDIGQQIGNAIPPRLAVHVLAKALMLEVDEHELDETVNASWVEGRPIPLASRSERFDADMVGAAD
;
A
#
# COMPACT_ATOMS: atom_id res chain seq x y z
N MET A 1 19.06 -7.53 31.06
CA MET A 1 18.48 -7.33 29.75
C MET A 1 17.80 -5.97 29.77
N PRO A 2 18.19 -5.00 28.97
CA PRO A 2 17.40 -3.79 28.86
C PRO A 2 16.09 -4.18 28.12
N LEU A 3 14.98 -4.06 28.83
CA LEU A 3 13.65 -4.10 28.23
C LEU A 3 13.58 -2.93 27.24
N TRP A 4 13.27 -3.21 25.96
CA TRP A 4 12.95 -2.18 25.00
C TRP A 4 11.80 -1.34 25.59
N GLU A 5 12.07 -0.07 25.84
CA GLU A 5 11.05 0.88 26.28
C GLU A 5 10.46 1.56 25.05
N PRO A 6 9.11 1.53 24.87
CA PRO A 6 8.44 2.32 23.84
C PRO A 6 8.73 3.81 24.10
N GLY A 7 9.43 4.48 23.17
CA GLY A 7 9.75 5.89 23.31
C GLY A 7 11.25 6.26 23.21
N THR A 8 12.09 5.35 22.73
CA THR A 8 13.45 5.73 22.34
C THR A 8 13.39 6.64 21.11
N ASP A 9 14.15 7.76 21.13
CA ASP A 9 14.27 8.76 20.04
C ASP A 9 14.92 8.21 18.75
N VAL A 10 14.64 6.96 18.39
CA VAL A 10 15.13 6.38 17.15
C VAL A 10 14.19 6.79 16.03
N GLU A 11 14.71 7.54 15.07
CA GLU A 11 13.95 7.92 13.86
C GLU A 11 13.52 6.64 13.10
N PRO A 12 12.25 6.53 12.69
CA PRO A 12 11.77 5.38 11.96
C PRO A 12 12.52 5.22 10.63
N ARG A 13 12.95 3.98 10.34
CA ARG A 13 13.55 3.59 9.05
C ARG A 13 12.81 2.39 8.51
N ILE A 14 12.36 2.49 7.27
CA ILE A 14 11.55 1.46 6.63
C ILE A 14 12.43 0.51 5.84
N ILE A 15 12.19 -0.79 5.99
CA ILE A 15 12.53 -1.80 5.00
C ILE A 15 11.25 -2.27 4.31
N ASP A 16 11.17 -2.08 2.98
CA ASP A 16 9.99 -2.41 2.17
C ASP A 16 10.23 -3.65 1.33
N LEU A 17 9.54 -4.73 1.67
CA LEU A 17 9.62 -5.99 0.94
C LEU A 17 8.68 -5.96 -0.28
N PHE A 18 9.18 -6.40 -1.42
CA PHE A 18 8.44 -6.37 -2.69
C PHE A 18 8.06 -4.94 -3.10
N ALA A 19 9.01 -4.04 -3.00
CA ALA A 19 8.81 -2.60 -3.04
C ALA A 19 8.19 -2.07 -4.36
N GLY A 20 8.21 -2.87 -5.43
CA GLY A 20 7.66 -2.47 -6.72
C GLY A 20 8.28 -1.16 -7.23
N PRO A 21 7.52 -0.30 -7.91
CA PRO A 21 8.03 1.00 -8.39
C PRO A 21 8.16 2.05 -7.28
N GLY A 22 7.84 1.71 -6.01
CA GLY A 22 8.01 2.60 -4.86
C GLY A 22 6.75 3.32 -4.39
N GLY A 23 5.56 2.72 -4.54
CA GLY A 23 4.33 3.39 -4.09
C GLY A 23 4.31 3.69 -2.59
N LEU A 24 4.83 2.78 -1.78
CA LEU A 24 4.95 2.96 -0.35
C LEU A 24 6.12 3.90 -0.02
N ASP A 25 7.25 3.75 -0.71
CA ASP A 25 8.43 4.60 -0.52
C ASP A 25 8.16 6.08 -0.84
N VAL A 26 7.34 6.37 -1.86
CA VAL A 26 6.90 7.74 -2.17
C VAL A 26 6.08 8.31 -1.00
N GLY A 27 5.15 7.51 -0.44
CA GLY A 27 4.41 7.90 0.77
C GLY A 27 5.34 8.12 1.98
N ALA A 28 6.34 7.26 2.17
CA ALA A 28 7.36 7.41 3.21
C ALA A 28 8.19 8.69 3.02
N THR A 29 8.61 8.97 1.78
CA THR A 29 9.35 10.21 1.43
C THR A 29 8.53 11.45 1.78
N TRP A 30 7.23 11.47 1.49
CA TRP A 30 6.35 12.58 1.85
C TRP A 30 6.22 12.77 3.36
N LEU A 31 6.31 11.68 4.13
CA LEU A 31 6.36 11.74 5.60
C LEU A 31 7.76 12.06 6.16
N GLY A 32 8.78 12.21 5.30
CA GLY A 32 10.16 12.44 5.73
C GLY A 32 10.82 11.20 6.34
N ILE A 33 10.32 9.99 6.04
CA ILE A 33 10.81 8.73 6.60
C ILE A 33 11.72 8.04 5.58
N PRO A 34 12.99 7.76 5.91
CA PRO A 34 13.87 6.98 5.06
C PRO A 34 13.32 5.57 4.82
N ALA A 35 13.35 5.10 3.57
CA ALA A 35 12.91 3.77 3.18
C ALA A 35 13.90 3.14 2.21
N THR A 36 14.26 1.88 2.47
CA THR A 36 15.02 1.02 1.55
C THR A 36 14.10 -0.08 1.04
N GLY A 37 13.95 -0.22 -0.27
CA GLY A 37 13.10 -1.25 -0.86
C GLY A 37 13.88 -2.43 -1.40
N ILE A 38 13.45 -3.66 -1.11
CA ILE A 38 13.93 -4.87 -1.76
C ILE A 38 12.99 -5.20 -2.92
N GLU A 39 13.53 -5.26 -4.15
CA GLU A 39 12.76 -5.52 -5.36
C GLU A 39 13.53 -6.43 -6.33
N LEU A 40 12.85 -7.42 -6.89
CA LEU A 40 13.44 -8.37 -7.82
C LEU A 40 13.30 -7.94 -9.29
N ASP A 41 12.17 -7.29 -9.64
CA ASP A 41 11.85 -6.92 -11.02
C ASP A 41 12.76 -5.78 -11.52
N THR A 42 13.52 -6.05 -12.56
CA THR A 42 14.48 -5.08 -13.13
C THR A 42 13.80 -3.82 -13.68
N ASN A 43 12.55 -3.90 -14.16
CA ASN A 43 11.82 -2.73 -14.65
C ASN A 43 11.38 -1.84 -13.50
N ALA A 44 10.90 -2.44 -12.39
CA ALA A 44 10.57 -1.71 -11.18
C ALA A 44 11.84 -1.07 -10.58
N CYS A 45 12.94 -1.80 -10.49
CA CYS A 45 14.24 -1.26 -10.04
C CYS A 45 14.71 -0.09 -10.93
N ALA A 46 14.51 -0.15 -12.26
CA ALA A 46 14.84 0.95 -13.14
C ALA A 46 14.01 2.22 -12.86
N THR A 47 12.72 2.08 -12.56
CA THR A 47 11.87 3.20 -12.13
C THR A 47 12.36 3.77 -10.80
N ARG A 48 12.61 2.91 -9.80
CA ARG A 48 13.11 3.32 -8.48
C ARG A 48 14.44 4.09 -8.59
N ALA A 49 15.38 3.60 -9.40
CA ALA A 49 16.64 4.28 -9.65
C ALA A 49 16.47 5.68 -10.27
N GLN A 50 15.55 5.83 -11.25
CA GLN A 50 15.24 7.13 -11.84
C GLN A 50 14.53 8.06 -10.85
N ALA A 51 13.74 7.50 -9.93
CA ALA A 51 13.08 8.25 -8.89
C ALA A 51 13.99 8.60 -7.69
N GLY A 52 15.22 8.10 -7.65
CA GLY A 52 16.14 8.31 -6.53
C GLY A 52 15.73 7.57 -5.25
N LEU A 53 14.94 6.50 -5.36
CA LEU A 53 14.53 5.66 -4.24
C LEU A 53 15.61 4.65 -3.91
N ASP A 54 15.95 4.52 -2.62
CA ASP A 54 16.93 3.55 -2.16
C ASP A 54 16.43 2.11 -2.42
N THR A 55 17.32 1.29 -3.02
CA THR A 55 16.89 0.00 -3.57
C THR A 55 17.98 -1.05 -3.47
N VAL A 56 17.63 -2.20 -2.88
CA VAL A 56 18.39 -3.44 -2.98
C VAL A 56 17.70 -4.34 -4.00
N GLN A 57 18.36 -4.57 -5.14
CA GLN A 57 17.82 -5.47 -6.15
C GLN A 57 18.13 -6.92 -5.77
N GLY A 58 17.08 -7.71 -5.48
CA GLY A 58 17.24 -9.11 -5.09
C GLY A 58 15.94 -9.79 -4.71
N ASP A 59 16.02 -11.08 -4.47
CA ASP A 59 14.91 -11.88 -3.94
C ASP A 59 14.84 -11.68 -2.42
N VAL A 60 13.68 -11.31 -1.89
CA VAL A 60 13.49 -11.08 -0.44
C VAL A 60 13.84 -12.30 0.41
N ARG A 61 13.84 -13.50 -0.17
CA ARG A 61 14.22 -14.76 0.50
C ARG A 61 15.72 -14.90 0.72
N ASP A 62 16.53 -14.11 0.04
CA ASP A 62 17.99 -14.11 0.16
C ASP A 62 18.50 -13.15 1.24
N PHE A 63 17.57 -12.43 1.91
CA PHE A 63 17.84 -11.45 2.96
C PHE A 63 17.10 -11.78 4.25
N ASP A 64 17.54 -11.14 5.33
CA ASP A 64 16.86 -11.17 6.63
C ASP A 64 17.04 -9.81 7.39
N PRO A 65 16.42 -9.63 8.56
CA PRO A 65 16.52 -8.38 9.31
C PRO A 65 17.95 -8.00 9.73
N ASP A 66 18.89 -8.94 9.79
CA ASP A 66 20.28 -8.67 10.17
C ASP A 66 21.05 -7.96 9.07
N ASP A 67 20.63 -8.09 7.81
CA ASP A 67 21.18 -7.34 6.68
C ASP A 67 20.79 -5.84 6.74
N PHE A 68 19.76 -5.50 7.54
CA PHE A 68 19.21 -4.15 7.69
C PHE A 68 19.05 -3.75 9.17
N PRO A 69 20.17 -3.66 9.92
CA PRO A 69 20.13 -3.49 11.38
C PRO A 69 19.47 -2.19 11.84
N ASP A 70 19.45 -1.16 10.99
CA ASP A 70 18.84 0.15 11.28
C ASP A 70 17.34 0.20 10.98
N ALA A 71 16.76 -0.82 10.32
CA ALA A 71 15.34 -0.84 10.01
C ALA A 71 14.51 -1.09 11.28
N THR A 72 13.60 -0.16 11.55
CA THR A 72 12.66 -0.24 12.68
C THR A 72 11.22 -0.48 12.25
N VAL A 73 10.93 -0.33 10.96
CA VAL A 73 9.61 -0.49 10.37
C VAL A 73 9.67 -1.48 9.21
N LEU A 74 8.85 -2.50 9.26
CA LEU A 74 8.71 -3.48 8.18
C LEU A 74 7.48 -3.14 7.35
N THR A 75 7.64 -3.05 6.03
CA THR A 75 6.51 -2.93 5.12
C THR A 75 6.58 -3.99 4.02
N GLY A 76 5.45 -4.23 3.35
CA GLY A 76 5.47 -5.16 2.23
C GLY A 76 4.15 -5.35 1.52
N GLY A 77 4.27 -5.56 0.19
CA GLY A 77 3.18 -5.92 -0.69
C GLY A 77 3.48 -7.20 -1.47
N PRO A 78 3.51 -8.40 -0.82
CA PRO A 78 3.96 -9.62 -1.47
C PRO A 78 3.10 -9.99 -2.68
N PRO A 79 3.63 -10.66 -3.73
CA PRO A 79 2.87 -10.99 -4.93
C PRO A 79 1.69 -11.92 -4.62
N CYS A 80 0.52 -11.65 -5.25
CA CYS A 80 -0.73 -12.35 -4.98
C CYS A 80 -1.43 -12.86 -6.25
N GLN A 81 -0.68 -13.32 -7.25
CA GLN A 81 -1.27 -13.75 -8.52
C GLN A 81 -2.15 -15.01 -8.39
N THR A 82 -1.87 -15.89 -7.43
CA THR A 82 -2.62 -17.13 -7.19
C THR A 82 -3.98 -16.93 -6.52
N PHE A 83 -4.15 -15.87 -5.74
CA PHE A 83 -5.42 -15.57 -5.04
C PHE A 83 -6.42 -14.80 -5.91
N THR A 84 -5.98 -14.19 -7.01
CA THR A 84 -6.85 -13.40 -7.90
C THR A 84 -7.61 -14.26 -8.93
N VAL A 85 -7.29 -15.53 -9.10
CA VAL A 85 -8.00 -16.45 -10.00
C VAL A 85 -9.23 -17.02 -9.27
N ALA A 86 -10.12 -16.14 -8.83
CA ALA A 86 -11.43 -16.51 -8.30
C ALA A 86 -12.26 -17.21 -9.40
N GLY A 87 -12.49 -18.52 -9.24
CA GLY A 87 -13.45 -19.24 -10.09
C GLY A 87 -13.21 -20.73 -10.29
N LYS A 88 -12.06 -21.29 -9.92
CA LYS A 88 -11.76 -22.72 -10.19
C LYS A 88 -11.23 -23.53 -9.00
N GLY A 89 -11.56 -23.16 -7.76
CA GLY A 89 -11.14 -23.93 -6.57
C GLY A 89 -9.64 -23.86 -6.23
N SER A 90 -8.78 -23.44 -7.15
CA SER A 90 -7.34 -23.32 -6.94
C SER A 90 -6.96 -22.27 -5.91
N GLY A 91 -7.65 -21.12 -5.90
CA GLY A 91 -7.38 -20.03 -4.94
C GLY A 91 -7.69 -20.42 -3.49
N ARG A 92 -8.71 -21.26 -3.25
CA ARG A 92 -9.04 -21.75 -1.91
C ARG A 92 -8.00 -22.74 -1.39
N LYS A 93 -7.54 -23.63 -2.25
CA LYS A 93 -6.48 -24.59 -1.91
C LYS A 93 -5.18 -23.88 -1.56
N SER A 94 -4.77 -22.86 -2.35
CA SER A 94 -3.59 -22.06 -2.07
C SER A 94 -3.71 -21.30 -0.75
N LEU A 95 -4.90 -20.83 -0.38
CA LEU A 95 -5.14 -20.17 0.90
C LEU A 95 -4.95 -21.13 2.08
N ASP A 96 -5.53 -22.34 2.00
CA ASP A 96 -5.39 -23.36 3.04
C ASP A 96 -3.92 -23.79 3.21
N GLU A 97 -3.17 -23.91 2.10
CA GLU A 97 -1.73 -24.19 2.10
C GLU A 97 -0.93 -23.08 2.80
N VAL A 98 -1.24 -21.80 2.52
CA VAL A 98 -0.56 -20.66 3.17
C VAL A 98 -0.86 -20.61 4.66
N ILE A 99 -2.11 -20.82 5.08
CA ILE A 99 -2.47 -20.85 6.50
C ILE A 99 -1.74 -21.99 7.24
N LEU A 100 -1.55 -23.14 6.57
CA LEU A 100 -0.72 -24.21 7.13
C LEU A 100 0.74 -23.76 7.25
N GLY A 101 1.28 -23.09 6.24
CA GLY A 101 2.63 -22.52 6.24
C GLY A 101 2.85 -21.51 7.37
N VAL A 102 1.84 -20.69 7.72
CA VAL A 102 1.89 -19.80 8.89
C VAL A 102 2.16 -20.60 10.18
N LYS A 103 1.46 -21.72 10.38
CA LYS A 103 1.64 -22.57 11.58
C LYS A 103 3.02 -23.21 11.63
N GLU A 104 3.52 -23.70 10.51
CA GLU A 104 4.87 -24.28 10.42
C GLU A 104 5.96 -23.23 10.71
N MET A 105 5.76 -22.00 10.21
CA MET A 105 6.70 -20.89 10.40
C MET A 105 6.79 -20.44 11.86
N VAL A 106 5.71 -20.52 12.61
CA VAL A 106 5.69 -20.25 14.05
C VAL A 106 6.62 -21.20 14.82
N GLU A 107 6.68 -22.46 14.40
CA GLU A 107 7.54 -23.48 15.05
C GLU A 107 9.01 -23.36 14.63
N ARG A 108 9.29 -22.94 13.39
CA ARG A 108 10.65 -22.90 12.82
C ARG A 108 10.81 -21.77 11.81
N PRO A 109 10.97 -20.52 12.23
CA PRO A 109 11.10 -19.38 11.32
C PRO A 109 12.29 -19.51 10.34
N GLU A 110 13.41 -20.05 10.81
CA GLU A 110 14.62 -20.25 10.02
C GLU A 110 14.53 -21.39 9.00
N ALA A 111 13.66 -22.39 9.25
CA ALA A 111 13.46 -23.51 8.31
C ALA A 111 12.56 -23.16 7.14
N CYS A 112 11.99 -21.97 7.15
CA CYS A 112 10.94 -21.55 6.23
C CYS A 112 11.44 -20.86 4.96
N THR A 113 12.66 -21.10 4.51
CA THR A 113 13.03 -20.88 3.11
C THR A 113 12.37 -21.98 2.26
N HIS A 114 11.08 -21.86 2.08
CA HIS A 114 10.24 -22.90 1.44
C HIS A 114 10.37 -22.93 -0.09
N ARG A 115 11.58 -22.80 -0.64
CA ARG A 115 11.77 -22.92 -2.09
C ARG A 115 11.27 -24.30 -2.55
N GLY A 116 10.11 -24.31 -3.25
CA GLY A 116 9.58 -25.50 -3.92
C GLY A 116 8.61 -26.36 -3.10
N LYS A 117 8.10 -25.92 -1.96
CA LYS A 117 7.05 -26.66 -1.20
C LYS A 117 5.64 -26.48 -1.77
N PHE A 118 5.37 -25.36 -2.42
CA PHE A 118 4.06 -25.05 -2.97
C PHE A 118 4.02 -25.29 -4.50
N ALA A 119 2.84 -25.50 -5.05
CA ALA A 119 2.66 -25.69 -6.49
C ALA A 119 3.02 -24.43 -7.32
N ASP A 120 3.07 -23.25 -6.70
CA ASP A 120 3.51 -21.98 -7.28
C ASP A 120 4.40 -21.26 -6.24
N ASP A 121 5.68 -21.05 -6.59
CA ASP A 121 6.70 -20.38 -5.74
C ASP A 121 6.25 -19.00 -5.26
N ARG A 122 5.34 -18.32 -5.99
CA ARG A 122 4.79 -17.02 -5.61
C ARG A 122 3.81 -17.10 -4.45
N THR A 123 3.22 -18.26 -4.19
CA THR A 123 2.33 -18.47 -3.05
C THR A 123 3.11 -18.43 -1.73
N GLU A 124 4.36 -18.86 -1.74
CA GLU A 124 5.24 -18.83 -0.56
C GLU A 124 5.61 -17.40 -0.17
N LEU A 125 5.80 -16.53 -1.16
CA LEU A 125 6.27 -15.16 -0.93
C LEU A 125 5.33 -14.33 -0.05
N VAL A 126 4.06 -14.72 0.06
CA VAL A 126 3.13 -14.05 0.97
C VAL A 126 3.49 -14.24 2.45
N LEU A 127 4.27 -15.28 2.77
CA LEU A 127 4.73 -15.58 4.13
C LEU A 127 5.98 -14.81 4.55
N GLU A 128 6.73 -14.26 3.60
CA GLU A 128 8.01 -13.59 3.87
C GLU A 128 7.92 -12.44 4.89
N PRO A 129 6.89 -11.57 4.86
CA PRO A 129 6.77 -10.53 5.89
C PRO A 129 6.64 -11.10 7.31
N LEU A 130 5.96 -12.26 7.47
CA LEU A 130 5.87 -12.92 8.76
C LEU A 130 7.22 -13.54 9.18
N ARG A 131 7.95 -14.16 8.23
CA ARG A 131 9.30 -14.68 8.49
C ARG A 131 10.20 -13.57 9.02
N TRP A 132 10.24 -12.43 8.35
CA TRP A 132 11.02 -11.26 8.78
C TRP A 132 10.64 -10.79 10.19
N ALA A 133 9.35 -10.67 10.47
CA ALA A 133 8.87 -10.26 11.78
C ALA A 133 9.28 -11.25 12.90
N LEU A 134 9.19 -12.57 12.62
CA LEU A 134 9.54 -13.61 13.58
C LEU A 134 11.05 -13.71 13.80
N LEU A 135 11.87 -13.51 12.77
CA LEU A 135 13.33 -13.46 12.90
C LEU A 135 13.76 -12.25 13.76
N ALA A 136 13.23 -11.07 13.48
CA ALA A 136 13.50 -9.87 14.26
C ALA A 136 13.11 -10.03 15.75
N LEU A 137 11.98 -10.68 16.04
CA LEU A 137 11.54 -11.01 17.40
C LEU A 137 12.50 -11.99 18.08
N ARG A 138 12.97 -13.02 17.37
CA ARG A 138 13.94 -13.99 17.90
C ARG A 138 15.23 -13.32 18.34
N ASP A 139 15.65 -12.32 17.59
CA ASP A 139 16.92 -11.61 17.82
C ASP A 139 16.75 -10.38 18.74
N ASP A 140 15.66 -10.34 19.54
CA ASP A 140 15.31 -9.26 20.48
C ASP A 140 15.29 -7.86 19.84
N ARG A 141 14.98 -7.78 18.54
CA ARG A 141 14.87 -6.53 17.74
C ARG A 141 13.54 -6.44 17.01
N PRO A 142 12.40 -6.50 17.72
CA PRO A 142 11.09 -6.40 17.06
C PRO A 142 10.99 -5.11 16.26
N PHE A 143 10.37 -5.18 15.09
CA PHE A 143 10.00 -3.97 14.35
C PHE A 143 9.01 -3.14 15.19
N GLU A 144 9.23 -1.84 15.30
CA GLU A 144 8.30 -0.91 15.97
C GLU A 144 6.89 -0.98 15.33
N ALA A 145 6.86 -1.01 14.00
CA ALA A 145 5.63 -1.14 13.25
C ALA A 145 5.78 -2.07 12.03
N ILE A 146 4.67 -2.71 11.66
CA ILE A 146 4.55 -3.53 10.46
C ILE A 146 3.34 -3.06 9.67
N VAL A 147 3.51 -2.82 8.36
CA VAL A 147 2.42 -2.44 7.44
C VAL A 147 2.44 -3.35 6.23
N LEU A 148 1.37 -4.12 6.03
CA LEU A 148 1.25 -5.02 4.90
C LEU A 148 0.03 -4.66 4.04
N GLU A 149 0.20 -4.72 2.72
CA GLU A 149 -0.85 -4.43 1.74
C GLU A 149 -1.02 -5.58 0.75
N GLN A 150 -2.26 -5.93 0.45
CA GLN A 150 -2.56 -6.86 -0.64
C GLN A 150 -4.03 -6.76 -1.08
N VAL A 151 -4.41 -7.49 -2.15
CA VAL A 151 -5.81 -7.60 -2.59
C VAL A 151 -6.71 -8.17 -1.47
N PRO A 152 -8.02 -7.84 -1.45
CA PRO A 152 -8.92 -8.27 -0.38
C PRO A 152 -8.99 -9.79 -0.14
N ALA A 153 -8.68 -10.59 -1.16
CA ALA A 153 -8.67 -12.06 -1.05
C ALA A 153 -7.61 -12.60 -0.08
N VAL A 154 -6.60 -11.79 0.28
CA VAL A 154 -5.53 -12.16 1.24
C VAL A 154 -5.93 -11.87 2.69
N LEU A 155 -7.05 -11.20 2.94
CA LEU A 155 -7.47 -10.87 4.31
C LEU A 155 -7.43 -12.06 5.29
N PRO A 156 -7.81 -13.30 4.93
CA PRO A 156 -7.67 -14.45 5.84
C PRO A 156 -6.22 -14.75 6.23
N VAL A 157 -5.23 -14.48 5.36
CA VAL A 157 -3.80 -14.62 5.70
C VAL A 157 -3.40 -13.54 6.70
N TRP A 158 -3.83 -12.29 6.47
CA TRP A 158 -3.59 -11.20 7.43
C TRP A 158 -4.23 -11.48 8.79
N SER A 159 -5.40 -12.13 8.84
CA SER A 159 -6.02 -12.57 10.09
C SER A 159 -5.17 -13.64 10.80
N ALA A 160 -4.59 -14.57 10.06
CA ALA A 160 -3.67 -15.56 10.65
C ALA A 160 -2.37 -14.89 11.16
N PHE A 161 -1.83 -13.89 10.44
CA PHE A 161 -0.70 -13.10 10.93
C PHE A 161 -1.04 -12.30 12.19
N GLN A 162 -2.26 -11.73 12.25
CA GLN A 162 -2.76 -11.03 13.43
C GLN A 162 -2.71 -11.93 14.67
N GLU A 163 -3.20 -13.17 14.59
CA GLU A 163 -3.16 -14.13 15.69
C GLU A 163 -1.71 -14.34 16.16
N VAL A 164 -0.80 -14.67 15.21
CA VAL A 164 0.61 -14.95 15.50
C VAL A 164 1.34 -13.76 16.13
N LEU A 165 1.16 -12.57 15.57
CA LEU A 165 1.83 -11.34 16.02
C LEU A 165 1.27 -10.87 17.36
N SER A 166 -0.05 -11.01 17.59
CA SER A 166 -0.67 -10.63 18.87
C SER A 166 -0.17 -11.48 20.04
N GLU A 167 0.06 -12.78 19.83
CA GLU A 167 0.66 -13.65 20.83
C GLU A 167 2.12 -13.27 21.18
N ARG A 168 2.75 -12.43 20.36
CA ARG A 168 4.17 -12.02 20.47
C ARG A 168 4.35 -10.55 20.83
N GLY A 169 3.30 -9.92 21.38
CA GLY A 169 3.39 -8.56 21.93
C GLY A 169 3.07 -7.44 20.96
N TYR A 170 2.58 -7.75 19.75
CA TYR A 170 2.06 -6.73 18.86
C TYR A 170 0.57 -6.47 19.10
N GLY A 171 0.16 -5.21 19.13
CA GLY A 171 -1.22 -4.86 18.82
C GLY A 171 -1.40 -4.85 17.30
N VAL A 172 -2.47 -5.46 16.81
CA VAL A 172 -2.67 -5.64 15.36
C VAL A 172 -4.11 -5.33 14.98
N ASP A 173 -4.29 -4.58 13.90
CA ASP A 173 -5.60 -4.41 13.25
C ASP A 173 -5.50 -4.76 11.76
N VAL A 174 -6.54 -5.45 11.25
CA VAL A 174 -6.61 -5.89 9.86
C VAL A 174 -7.97 -5.55 9.27
N GLY A 175 -8.00 -5.18 7.99
CA GLY A 175 -9.26 -4.89 7.32
C GLY A 175 -9.08 -4.52 5.86
N VAL A 176 -10.20 -4.20 5.22
CA VAL A 176 -10.19 -3.77 3.81
C VAL A 176 -10.44 -2.28 3.73
N LEU A 177 -9.45 -1.54 3.25
CA LEU A 177 -9.55 -0.12 2.96
C LEU A 177 -9.96 0.12 1.50
N ARG A 178 -10.63 1.24 1.27
CA ARG A 178 -11.01 1.73 -0.06
C ARG A 178 -10.23 3.00 -0.34
N SER A 179 -9.44 3.00 -1.41
CA SER A 179 -8.53 4.11 -1.71
C SER A 179 -9.26 5.44 -1.92
N GLU A 180 -10.48 5.42 -2.48
CA GLU A 180 -11.30 6.62 -2.64
C GLU A 180 -11.69 7.28 -1.32
N GLU A 181 -11.74 6.52 -0.22
CA GLU A 181 -12.01 7.03 1.13
C GLU A 181 -10.84 7.80 1.73
N PHE A 182 -9.70 7.83 1.03
CA PHE A 182 -8.47 8.55 1.39
C PHE A 182 -8.06 9.56 0.30
N GLY A 183 -9.00 10.00 -0.54
CA GLY A 183 -8.74 11.02 -1.56
C GLY A 183 -7.99 10.53 -2.80
N VAL A 184 -7.86 9.21 -2.99
CA VAL A 184 -7.32 8.65 -4.23
C VAL A 184 -8.41 8.66 -5.30
N PRO A 185 -8.18 9.18 -6.53
CA PRO A 185 -9.20 9.28 -7.58
C PRO A 185 -9.50 7.93 -8.26
N GLN A 186 -9.70 6.87 -7.43
CA GLN A 186 -9.84 5.51 -7.89
C GLN A 186 -10.55 4.63 -6.86
N THR A 187 -11.52 3.82 -7.31
CA THR A 187 -12.17 2.79 -6.48
C THR A 187 -11.32 1.53 -6.43
N ARG A 188 -10.35 1.49 -5.50
CA ARG A 188 -9.43 0.37 -5.27
C ARG A 188 -9.60 -0.15 -3.85
N ARG A 189 -9.70 -1.45 -3.69
CA ARG A 189 -9.81 -2.09 -2.37
C ARG A 189 -8.55 -2.87 -2.06
N ARG A 190 -8.06 -2.73 -0.81
CA ARG A 190 -6.87 -3.46 -0.34
C ARG A 190 -7.07 -3.98 1.07
N ALA A 191 -6.64 -5.21 1.30
CA ALA A 191 -6.46 -5.75 2.63
C ALA A 191 -5.20 -5.13 3.22
N ILE A 192 -5.33 -4.50 4.37
CA ILE A 192 -4.24 -3.86 5.11
C ILE A 192 -4.10 -4.57 6.45
N LEU A 193 -2.86 -4.77 6.88
CA LEU A 193 -2.49 -5.11 8.23
C LEU A 193 -1.60 -4.00 8.77
N ILE A 194 -1.92 -3.50 9.96
CA ILE A 194 -1.04 -2.62 10.74
C ILE A 194 -0.78 -3.30 12.06
N ALA A 195 0.49 -3.44 12.44
CA ALA A 195 0.90 -3.94 13.74
C ALA A 195 1.90 -2.97 14.40
N ARG A 196 1.83 -2.85 15.73
CA ARG A 196 2.78 -2.10 16.54
C ARG A 196 3.21 -2.94 17.75
N PHE A 197 4.51 -2.98 18.00
CA PHE A 197 5.03 -3.67 19.15
C PHE A 197 4.73 -2.89 20.45
N GLY A 198 4.19 -3.59 21.45
CA GLY A 198 3.88 -3.00 22.75
C GLY A 198 2.63 -2.10 22.82
N ASP A 199 1.88 -1.91 21.71
CA ASP A 199 0.68 -1.09 21.69
C ASP A 199 -0.57 -1.93 21.40
N ALA A 200 -1.39 -2.18 22.41
CA ALA A 200 -2.60 -3.00 22.29
C ALA A 200 -3.79 -2.30 21.56
N ASN A 201 -3.69 -0.97 21.30
CA ASN A 201 -4.80 -0.16 20.80
C ASN A 201 -4.67 0.21 19.32
N VAL A 202 -3.92 -0.55 18.56
CA VAL A 202 -3.72 -0.32 17.12
C VAL A 202 -5.05 -0.37 16.38
N LYS A 203 -5.27 0.60 15.48
CA LYS A 203 -6.42 0.67 14.58
C LYS A 203 -6.00 1.06 13.19
N LEU A 204 -6.73 0.60 12.19
CA LEU A 204 -6.64 1.08 10.83
C LEU A 204 -7.01 2.58 10.76
N PRO A 205 -6.49 3.33 9.76
CA PRO A 205 -6.86 4.73 9.58
C PRO A 205 -8.35 4.89 9.29
N SER A 206 -8.94 5.95 9.84
CA SER A 206 -10.33 6.32 9.54
C SER A 206 -10.41 7.02 8.17
N PRO A 207 -11.50 6.84 7.42
CA PRO A 207 -11.74 7.55 6.19
C PRO A 207 -11.68 9.08 6.37
N THR A 208 -11.05 9.76 5.41
CA THR A 208 -11.01 11.23 5.32
C THR A 208 -11.95 11.76 4.22
N HIS A 209 -12.32 10.91 3.29
CA HIS A 209 -13.22 11.19 2.18
C HIS A 209 -14.39 10.22 2.13
N ARG A 210 -15.46 10.62 1.44
CA ARG A 210 -16.63 9.77 1.24
C ARG A 210 -16.33 8.59 0.31
N SER A 211 -16.95 7.46 0.61
CA SER A 211 -17.03 6.34 -0.34
C SER A 211 -17.76 6.77 -1.62
N PHE A 212 -17.25 6.36 -2.77
CA PHE A 212 -17.95 6.55 -4.03
C PHE A 212 -19.13 5.59 -4.15
N ARG A 213 -20.30 6.15 -4.50
CA ARG A 213 -21.49 5.39 -4.92
C ARG A 213 -22.04 5.99 -6.20
N LYS A 214 -22.16 5.16 -7.24
CA LYS A 214 -22.66 5.61 -8.55
C LYS A 214 -24.09 6.17 -8.41
N GLY A 215 -24.29 7.38 -8.97
CA GLY A 215 -25.57 8.08 -8.92
C GLY A 215 -25.81 8.89 -7.64
N GLU A 216 -24.95 8.82 -6.65
CA GLU A 216 -25.02 9.72 -5.49
C GLU A 216 -24.24 11.02 -5.75
N PRO A 217 -24.75 12.17 -5.28
CA PRO A 217 -24.06 13.44 -5.44
C PRO A 217 -22.78 13.47 -4.59
N ASN A 218 -21.72 14.06 -5.14
CA ASN A 218 -20.44 14.24 -4.45
C ASN A 218 -20.48 15.49 -3.56
N GLN A 219 -21.12 15.40 -2.41
CA GLN A 219 -21.28 16.51 -1.48
C GLN A 219 -20.45 16.30 -0.22
N THR A 220 -20.03 17.39 0.42
CA THR A 220 -19.40 17.34 1.74
C THR A 220 -20.36 16.72 2.76
N ALA A 221 -19.88 15.76 3.54
CA ALA A 221 -20.60 15.19 4.69
C ALA A 221 -19.89 15.61 5.98
N ILE A 222 -20.58 15.49 7.12
CA ILE A 222 -19.98 15.85 8.41
C ILE A 222 -18.70 15.01 8.61
N GLY A 223 -17.55 15.70 8.74
CA GLY A 223 -16.25 15.09 8.98
C GLY A 223 -15.62 14.37 7.79
N LEU A 224 -16.24 14.37 6.60
CA LEU A 224 -15.71 13.73 5.40
C LEU A 224 -15.70 14.68 4.21
N ARG A 225 -14.58 14.70 3.49
CA ARG A 225 -14.41 15.44 2.23
C ARG A 225 -15.10 14.69 1.07
N PRO A 226 -15.47 15.36 0.00
CA PRO A 226 -15.93 14.70 -1.23
C PRO A 226 -14.85 13.78 -1.80
N TRP A 227 -15.24 12.68 -2.50
CA TRP A 227 -14.26 11.88 -3.24
C TRP A 227 -13.60 12.72 -4.34
N VAL A 228 -12.37 12.35 -4.71
CA VAL A 228 -11.65 12.99 -5.82
C VAL A 228 -12.01 12.28 -7.13
N SER A 229 -12.43 13.06 -8.14
CA SER A 229 -12.77 12.54 -9.45
C SER A 229 -11.54 12.46 -10.38
N MET A 230 -11.69 11.67 -11.48
CA MET A 230 -10.66 11.64 -12.52
C MET A 230 -10.45 13.00 -13.18
N GLY A 231 -11.53 13.78 -13.36
CA GLY A 231 -11.45 15.10 -13.97
C GLY A 231 -10.66 16.09 -13.15
N GLN A 232 -10.83 16.05 -11.81
CA GLN A 232 -10.03 16.86 -10.89
C GLN A 232 -8.55 16.43 -10.89
N ALA A 233 -8.27 15.13 -10.91
CA ALA A 233 -6.91 14.63 -10.86
C ALA A 233 -6.11 14.84 -12.15
N LEU A 234 -6.76 14.75 -13.32
CA LEU A 234 -6.08 14.77 -14.62
C LEU A 234 -6.09 16.13 -15.33
N ASP A 235 -6.94 17.05 -14.91
CA ASP A 235 -7.08 18.42 -15.45
C ASP A 235 -6.92 18.52 -16.98
N ARG A 236 -7.68 17.72 -17.72
CA ARG A 236 -7.60 17.69 -19.19
C ARG A 236 -8.30 18.88 -19.89
N GLY A 237 -8.89 19.79 -19.12
CA GLY A 237 -9.67 20.92 -19.66
C GLY A 237 -10.95 20.51 -20.43
N THR A 238 -11.31 19.22 -20.42
CA THR A 238 -12.50 18.69 -21.09
C THR A 238 -13.03 17.48 -20.36
N THR A 239 -14.34 17.28 -20.37
CA THR A 239 -14.95 16.06 -19.82
C THR A 239 -14.73 14.87 -20.74
N PHE A 240 -14.65 13.68 -20.12
CA PHE A 240 -14.44 12.43 -20.83
C PHE A 240 -15.13 11.27 -20.13
N THR A 241 -15.27 10.17 -20.85
CA THR A 241 -15.73 8.89 -20.31
C THR A 241 -14.67 7.82 -20.56
N VAL A 242 -14.22 7.16 -19.51
CA VAL A 242 -13.36 5.97 -19.63
C VAL A 242 -14.23 4.77 -19.98
N VAL A 243 -13.96 4.15 -21.11
CA VAL A 243 -14.61 2.92 -21.56
C VAL A 243 -13.66 1.76 -21.36
N SER A 244 -14.04 0.82 -20.48
CA SER A 244 -13.23 -0.37 -20.19
C SER A 244 -13.02 -1.21 -21.45
N ASN A 245 -11.82 -1.77 -21.61
CA ASN A 245 -11.55 -2.72 -22.70
C ASN A 245 -12.18 -4.10 -22.44
N TYR A 246 -12.65 -4.36 -21.24
CA TYR A 246 -13.28 -5.62 -20.83
C TYR A 246 -14.78 -5.40 -20.60
N GLY A 247 -15.60 -6.22 -21.25
CA GLY A 247 -17.01 -6.37 -20.94
C GLY A 247 -17.25 -7.54 -19.99
N SER A 248 -18.35 -7.54 -19.25
CA SER A 248 -18.81 -8.72 -18.52
C SER A 248 -19.12 -9.85 -19.52
N GLY A 249 -18.55 -11.03 -19.30
CA GLY A 249 -18.71 -12.16 -20.20
C GLY A 249 -18.04 -12.03 -21.59
N GLY A 250 -17.14 -11.04 -21.76
CA GLY A 250 -16.43 -10.82 -23.02
C GLY A 250 -17.25 -10.03 -24.08
N ASP A 251 -18.49 -9.66 -23.81
CA ASP A 251 -19.34 -8.88 -24.71
C ASP A 251 -18.93 -7.40 -24.70
N PRO A 252 -18.51 -6.81 -25.85
CA PRO A 252 -18.17 -5.39 -25.94
C PRO A 252 -19.30 -4.42 -25.53
N ARG A 253 -20.57 -4.85 -25.62
CA ARG A 253 -21.74 -4.04 -25.23
C ARG A 253 -21.87 -3.88 -23.72
N ASN A 254 -21.27 -4.78 -22.94
CA ASN A 254 -21.27 -4.77 -21.48
C ASN A 254 -20.00 -4.14 -20.89
N ARG A 255 -19.31 -3.27 -21.65
CA ARG A 255 -18.12 -2.56 -21.16
C ARG A 255 -18.52 -1.56 -20.09
N GLY A 256 -17.84 -1.60 -18.95
CA GLY A 256 -18.02 -0.63 -17.89
C GLY A 256 -17.60 0.76 -18.35
N GLU A 257 -18.39 1.77 -18.02
CA GLU A 257 -18.08 3.19 -18.25
C GLU A 257 -17.95 3.93 -16.93
N ARG A 258 -16.97 4.86 -16.88
CA ARG A 258 -16.75 5.81 -15.79
C ARG A 258 -16.61 7.21 -16.37
N HIS A 259 -17.40 8.17 -15.88
CA HIS A 259 -17.32 9.56 -16.28
C HIS A 259 -16.21 10.29 -15.54
N SER A 260 -15.71 11.37 -16.12
CA SER A 260 -14.62 12.17 -15.56
C SER A 260 -14.94 12.80 -14.20
N ASP A 261 -16.20 12.97 -13.84
CA ASP A 261 -16.68 13.43 -12.53
C ASP A 261 -16.74 12.30 -11.47
N GLU A 262 -16.44 11.06 -11.86
CA GLU A 262 -16.35 9.89 -10.99
C GLU A 262 -14.86 9.53 -10.71
N PRO A 263 -14.55 8.81 -9.61
CA PRO A 263 -13.26 8.15 -9.46
C PRO A 263 -13.08 7.05 -10.52
N SER A 264 -11.87 6.78 -10.94
CA SER A 264 -11.54 5.67 -11.83
C SER A 264 -11.98 4.32 -11.25
N ALA A 265 -12.25 3.35 -12.09
CA ALA A 265 -12.17 1.96 -11.68
C ALA A 265 -10.73 1.61 -11.27
N THR A 266 -10.54 0.48 -10.57
CA THR A 266 -9.20 0.04 -10.16
C THR A 266 -8.20 0.10 -11.31
N VAL A 267 -7.13 0.86 -11.12
CA VAL A 267 -5.98 0.92 -12.03
C VAL A 267 -5.24 -0.41 -11.92
N THR A 268 -5.14 -1.11 -13.04
CA THR A 268 -4.47 -2.41 -13.16
C THR A 268 -3.36 -2.32 -14.20
N GLY A 269 -2.49 -3.31 -14.30
CA GLY A 269 -1.45 -3.39 -15.33
C GLY A 269 -1.97 -3.31 -16.77
N LYS A 270 -3.28 -3.41 -16.96
CA LYS A 270 -3.94 -3.32 -18.27
C LYS A 270 -4.68 -2.00 -18.49
N ILE A 271 -4.49 -1.00 -17.62
CA ILE A 271 -5.19 0.30 -17.68
C ILE A 271 -5.04 0.99 -19.03
N MET A 272 -3.88 0.86 -19.67
CA MET A 272 -3.57 1.44 -20.98
C MET A 272 -4.42 0.88 -22.14
N ARG A 273 -5.16 -0.22 -21.92
CA ARG A 273 -6.08 -0.81 -22.90
C ARG A 273 -7.43 -0.12 -22.91
N ASN A 274 -7.78 0.62 -21.87
CA ASN A 274 -9.00 1.40 -21.79
C ASN A 274 -8.94 2.57 -22.79
N ARG A 275 -10.10 3.03 -23.25
CA ARG A 275 -10.23 4.14 -24.17
C ARG A 275 -10.99 5.28 -23.51
N LEU A 276 -10.62 6.50 -23.86
CA LEU A 276 -11.31 7.71 -23.43
C LEU A 276 -12.17 8.22 -24.59
N ARG A 277 -13.47 8.41 -24.34
CA ARG A 277 -14.37 9.12 -25.22
C ARG A 277 -14.50 10.56 -24.71
N LEU A 278 -13.94 11.52 -25.45
CA LEU A 278 -13.98 12.94 -25.09
C LEU A 278 -15.36 13.54 -25.41
N SER A 279 -15.71 14.66 -24.76
CA SER A 279 -16.99 15.35 -24.97
C SER A 279 -17.24 15.79 -26.43
N ASN A 280 -16.18 16.03 -27.20
CA ASN A 280 -16.25 16.34 -28.64
C ASN A 280 -16.35 15.08 -29.52
N GLY A 281 -16.56 13.89 -28.96
CA GLY A 281 -16.69 12.62 -29.67
C GLY A 281 -15.38 11.97 -30.10
N ARG A 282 -14.23 12.63 -29.91
CA ARG A 282 -12.91 12.05 -30.25
C ARG A 282 -12.53 10.97 -29.22
N TRP A 283 -11.75 9.99 -29.70
CA TRP A 283 -11.18 8.95 -28.86
C TRP A 283 -9.72 9.24 -28.52
N SER A 284 -9.35 8.95 -27.28
CA SER A 284 -7.98 9.08 -26.75
C SER A 284 -7.65 7.88 -25.87
N ARG A 285 -6.50 7.92 -25.21
CA ARG A 285 -6.06 6.97 -24.19
C ARG A 285 -5.43 7.73 -23.03
N LEU A 286 -5.26 7.06 -21.89
CA LEU A 286 -4.42 7.55 -20.80
C LEU A 286 -2.95 7.46 -21.23
N THR A 287 -2.14 8.38 -20.75
CA THR A 287 -0.68 8.25 -20.73
C THR A 287 -0.25 7.49 -19.47
N HIS A 288 1.01 7.07 -19.37
CA HIS A 288 1.54 6.46 -18.15
C HIS A 288 1.50 7.45 -16.99
N GLN A 289 1.82 8.73 -17.24
CA GLN A 289 1.77 9.80 -16.24
C GLN A 289 0.35 9.97 -15.68
N GLU A 290 -0.66 9.98 -16.55
CA GLU A 290 -2.06 10.06 -16.12
C GLU A 290 -2.50 8.83 -15.35
N ALA A 291 -2.09 7.63 -15.78
CA ALA A 291 -2.38 6.40 -15.04
C ALA A 291 -1.71 6.40 -13.67
N GLY A 292 -0.46 6.88 -13.58
CA GLY A 292 0.25 7.09 -12.31
C GLY A 292 -0.45 8.12 -11.43
N LYS A 293 -0.93 9.22 -12.01
CA LYS A 293 -1.68 10.27 -11.28
C LYS A 293 -3.01 9.75 -10.71
N LEU A 294 -3.69 8.83 -11.39
CA LEU A 294 -4.86 8.14 -10.82
C LEU A 294 -4.53 7.22 -9.65
N GLN A 295 -3.26 6.84 -9.49
CA GLN A 295 -2.70 6.18 -8.32
C GLN A 295 -2.11 7.18 -7.31
N THR A 296 -2.22 8.50 -7.56
CA THR A 296 -1.64 9.58 -6.75
C THR A 296 -0.12 9.67 -6.77
N PHE A 297 0.56 9.04 -7.74
CA PHE A 297 1.95 9.40 -8.01
C PHE A 297 2.02 10.83 -8.57
N PRO A 298 3.12 11.59 -8.31
CA PRO A 298 3.38 12.85 -8.98
C PRO A 298 3.27 12.71 -10.50
N PHE A 299 2.79 13.76 -11.18
CA PHE A 299 2.56 13.68 -12.63
C PHE A 299 3.86 13.44 -13.43
N ASP A 300 4.97 13.97 -12.93
CA ASP A 300 6.30 13.85 -13.49
C ASP A 300 7.13 12.68 -12.91
N PHE A 301 6.48 11.74 -12.20
CA PHE A 301 7.16 10.57 -11.67
C PHE A 301 7.89 9.81 -12.78
N PRO A 302 9.19 9.48 -12.61
CA PRO A 302 10.07 9.09 -13.71
C PRO A 302 9.96 7.60 -14.05
N TRP A 303 8.78 7.18 -14.53
CA TRP A 303 8.52 5.80 -14.94
C TRP A 303 9.57 5.32 -15.95
N SER A 304 10.12 4.13 -15.73
CA SER A 304 11.16 3.52 -16.56
C SER A 304 10.94 2.02 -16.76
N GLY A 305 11.68 1.43 -17.70
CA GLY A 305 11.54 0.02 -18.06
C GLY A 305 10.43 -0.22 -19.08
N SER A 306 10.13 -1.50 -19.35
CA SER A 306 9.23 -1.91 -20.43
C SER A 306 7.75 -2.07 -19.97
N ASP A 307 7.51 -2.46 -18.73
CA ASP A 307 6.19 -2.83 -18.22
C ASP A 307 5.58 -1.77 -17.28
N ILE A 308 5.70 -0.49 -17.66
CA ILE A 308 5.24 0.64 -16.84
C ILE A 308 3.78 0.49 -16.40
N GLY A 309 2.89 0.04 -17.31
CA GLY A 309 1.49 -0.19 -16.94
C GLY A 309 1.32 -1.22 -15.83
N GLN A 310 2.15 -2.28 -15.79
CA GLN A 310 2.12 -3.29 -14.74
C GLN A 310 2.67 -2.73 -13.42
N GLN A 311 3.76 -1.96 -13.48
CA GLN A 311 4.31 -1.27 -12.31
C GLN A 311 3.25 -0.38 -11.65
N ILE A 312 2.58 0.48 -12.44
CA ILE A 312 1.51 1.36 -11.95
C ILE A 312 0.36 0.55 -11.33
N GLY A 313 -0.07 -0.54 -11.98
CA GLY A 313 -1.18 -1.36 -11.51
C GLY A 313 -0.87 -2.12 -10.21
N ASN A 314 0.38 -2.53 -10.01
CA ASN A 314 0.82 -3.26 -8.82
C ASN A 314 1.01 -2.34 -7.60
N ALA A 315 1.36 -1.08 -7.82
CA ALA A 315 1.69 -0.16 -6.74
C ALA A 315 0.50 0.11 -5.79
N ILE A 316 0.80 0.26 -4.52
CA ILE A 316 -0.09 0.96 -3.58
C ILE A 316 -0.13 2.45 -3.95
N PRO A 317 -1.30 3.12 -3.92
CA PRO A 317 -1.35 4.57 -4.10
C PRO A 317 -0.55 5.30 -3.01
N PRO A 318 0.43 6.16 -3.36
CA PRO A 318 1.23 6.89 -2.36
C PRO A 318 0.42 7.65 -1.32
N ARG A 319 -0.70 8.27 -1.71
CA ARG A 319 -1.60 8.93 -0.75
C ARG A 319 -2.18 7.95 0.28
N LEU A 320 -2.58 6.74 -0.13
CA LEU A 320 -3.04 5.71 0.80
C LEU A 320 -1.87 5.22 1.67
N ALA A 321 -0.67 5.09 1.09
CA ALA A 321 0.54 4.73 1.84
C ALA A 321 0.82 5.73 2.97
N VAL A 322 0.69 7.05 2.72
CA VAL A 322 0.80 8.09 3.77
C VAL A 322 -0.14 7.80 4.94
N HIS A 323 -1.42 7.54 4.67
CA HIS A 323 -2.39 7.31 5.75
C HIS A 323 -2.11 6.03 6.55
N VAL A 324 -1.70 4.94 5.90
CA VAL A 324 -1.41 3.69 6.62
C VAL A 324 -0.10 3.77 7.39
N LEU A 325 0.94 4.40 6.84
CA LEU A 325 2.21 4.63 7.52
C LEU A 325 2.06 5.60 8.70
N ALA A 326 1.40 6.74 8.48
CA ALA A 326 1.15 7.72 9.54
C ALA A 326 0.39 7.08 10.70
N LYS A 327 -0.64 6.26 10.39
CA LYS A 327 -1.39 5.54 11.43
C LYS A 327 -0.53 4.52 12.17
N ALA A 328 0.30 3.76 11.45
CA ALA A 328 1.23 2.81 12.06
C ALA A 328 2.26 3.48 12.97
N LEU A 329 2.67 4.71 12.65
CA LEU A 329 3.70 5.47 13.37
C LEU A 329 3.13 6.55 14.30
N MET A 330 1.80 6.58 14.50
CA MET A 330 1.09 7.56 15.32
C MET A 330 1.37 9.02 14.92
N LEU A 331 1.51 9.27 13.62
CA LEU A 331 1.70 10.60 13.05
C LEU A 331 0.35 11.18 12.64
N GLU A 332 0.20 12.48 12.70
CA GLU A 332 -0.93 13.20 12.14
C GLU A 332 -0.63 13.64 10.71
N VAL A 333 -1.65 13.65 9.87
CA VAL A 333 -1.58 14.05 8.48
C VAL A 333 -2.50 15.24 8.28
N ASP A 334 -1.94 16.36 7.86
CA ASP A 334 -2.74 17.48 7.37
C ASP A 334 -3.19 17.20 5.93
N GLU A 335 -4.50 17.12 5.73
CA GLU A 335 -5.10 16.78 4.43
C GLU A 335 -4.88 17.86 3.37
N HIS A 336 -4.69 19.13 3.77
CA HIS A 336 -4.44 20.22 2.84
C HIS A 336 -2.98 20.15 2.33
N GLU A 337 -2.04 19.96 3.23
CA GLU A 337 -0.62 19.79 2.88
C GLU A 337 -0.41 18.52 2.04
N LEU A 338 -1.15 17.44 2.35
CA LEU A 338 -1.13 16.21 1.55
C LEU A 338 -1.68 16.44 0.13
N ASP A 339 -2.76 17.24 -0.04
CA ASP A 339 -3.28 17.61 -1.36
C ASP A 339 -2.25 18.40 -2.18
N GLU A 340 -1.55 19.34 -1.55
CA GLU A 340 -0.48 20.10 -2.19
C GLU A 340 0.68 19.18 -2.61
N THR A 341 1.11 18.30 -1.70
CA THR A 341 2.19 17.34 -1.94
C THR A 341 1.88 16.37 -3.08
N VAL A 342 0.66 15.82 -3.13
CA VAL A 342 0.21 14.93 -4.21
C VAL A 342 0.19 15.64 -5.57
N ASN A 343 0.00 16.96 -5.59
CA ASN A 343 -0.05 17.76 -6.82
C ASN A 343 1.28 18.43 -7.17
N ALA A 344 2.28 18.37 -6.28
CA ALA A 344 3.61 18.88 -6.54
C ALA A 344 4.39 18.01 -7.54
N SER A 345 5.45 18.58 -8.11
CA SER A 345 6.46 17.85 -8.87
C SER A 345 7.19 16.86 -7.95
N TRP A 346 7.59 15.71 -8.48
CA TRP A 346 8.41 14.75 -7.73
C TRP A 346 9.73 15.35 -7.24
N VAL A 347 10.36 16.17 -8.08
CA VAL A 347 11.64 16.83 -7.77
C VAL A 347 11.48 17.92 -6.70
N GLU A 348 10.32 18.60 -6.68
CA GLU A 348 10.02 19.72 -5.77
C GLU A 348 9.17 19.28 -4.57
N GLY A 349 8.71 18.03 -4.56
CA GLY A 349 7.87 17.47 -3.51
C GLY A 349 8.52 17.62 -2.13
N ARG A 350 7.85 18.31 -1.20
CA ARG A 350 8.31 18.45 0.17
C ARG A 350 7.72 17.35 1.04
N PRO A 351 8.50 16.80 1.98
CA PRO A 351 7.94 15.94 3.01
C PRO A 351 6.81 16.65 3.77
N ILE A 352 5.78 15.92 4.16
CA ILE A 352 4.73 16.44 5.05
C ILE A 352 5.39 16.68 6.41
N PRO A 353 5.21 17.87 7.03
CA PRO A 353 5.72 18.14 8.35
C PRO A 353 5.21 17.12 9.36
N LEU A 354 6.10 16.46 10.06
CA LEU A 354 5.75 15.55 11.14
C LEU A 354 5.48 16.36 12.40
N ALA A 355 4.31 16.18 13.04
CA ALA A 355 4.10 16.62 14.39
C ALA A 355 5.15 15.99 15.29
N SER A 356 5.89 16.79 16.10
CA SER A 356 6.92 16.25 16.96
C SER A 356 6.33 15.21 17.93
N ARG A 357 6.98 14.05 18.07
CA ARG A 357 6.54 12.98 18.99
C ARG A 357 6.43 13.46 20.44
N SER A 358 7.19 14.50 20.82
CA SER A 358 7.24 15.05 22.19
C SER A 358 5.96 15.80 22.63
N GLU A 359 5.15 16.29 21.70
CA GLU A 359 3.94 17.06 22.06
C GLU A 359 2.74 16.17 22.45
N ARG A 360 2.80 14.86 22.22
CA ARG A 360 1.68 13.93 22.49
C ARG A 360 1.71 13.31 23.87
N PHE A 361 2.86 13.16 24.50
CA PHE A 361 2.94 12.59 25.85
C PHE A 361 2.41 13.53 26.94
N ASP A 362 2.43 14.85 26.69
CA ASP A 362 1.95 15.84 27.67
C ASP A 362 0.42 16.04 27.64
N ALA A 363 -0.26 15.74 26.52
CA ALA A 363 -1.71 15.93 26.42
C ALA A 363 -2.53 14.83 27.13
N ASP A 364 -2.04 13.59 27.16
CA ASP A 364 -2.73 12.48 27.84
C ASP A 364 -2.49 12.43 29.35
N MET A 365 -1.46 13.11 29.87
CA MET A 365 -1.14 13.19 31.30
C MET A 365 -1.87 14.34 32.01
N VAL A 366 -2.40 15.33 31.29
CA VAL A 366 -3.13 16.48 31.89
C VAL A 366 -4.63 16.18 32.09
N GLY A 367 -5.17 15.12 31.47
CA GLY A 367 -6.59 14.74 31.58
C GLY A 367 -6.94 13.79 32.73
N ALA A 368 -5.98 13.39 33.58
CA ALA A 368 -6.20 12.42 34.66
C ALA A 368 -6.09 13.01 36.07
N ALA A 369 -6.16 14.35 36.19
CA ALA A 369 -6.21 15.01 37.49
C ALA A 369 -7.30 16.10 37.48
N ASP A 370 -8.56 15.64 37.61
CA ASP A 370 -9.65 16.37 38.29
C ASP A 370 -10.77 15.37 38.67
#